data_cd138f74e4cb30435ee2fffcec170edb
#
_entry.id   cd138f74e4cb30435ee2fffcec170edb
#
_cell.length_a   1.000
_cell.length_b   1.000
_cell.length_c   1.000
_cell.angle_alpha   90.00
_cell.angle_beta   90.00
_cell.angle_gamma   90.00
#
_symmetry.space_group_name_H-M   'P 1'
#
loop_
_entity.id
_entity.type
_entity.pdbx_description
1 polymer ?
#
loop_
_entity_poly.entity_id
_entity_poly.type
_entity_poly.pdbx_seq_one_letter_code
_entity_poly.pdbx_strand_id
1 'polypeptide(L)'
;MKKWLTMLLTVVCTLVLVTPAVQAEADFSDEQITWIIPFRVGGGSDVWSRLYAPFFQKYLPGNPVVAVKNMPGGGSITGGNYFEQRVRKDDGLTVFGSSGSTSFPYLLGNSKVKYDFSKYHIVFASPTGGVAYINPKLGVTSAADLKDLKTELAYASQGATSLDIVPLLAFDMLGLNVKAIFGYKGRGAGRVAFEQGEVNIDYQTS
;
A
#
# COMPACT_ATOMS: atom_id res chain seq x y z
N MET A 1 61.81 28.53 -9.57
CA MET A 1 60.73 29.10 -8.74
C MET A 1 59.34 28.93 -9.38
N LYS A 2 59.10 29.34 -10.64
CA LYS A 2 57.75 29.21 -11.29
C LYS A 2 57.19 27.78 -11.35
N LYS A 3 58.01 26.74 -11.62
CA LYS A 3 57.59 25.35 -11.70
C LYS A 3 57.14 24.77 -10.35
N TRP A 4 57.75 25.17 -9.26
CA TRP A 4 57.40 24.75 -7.92
C TRP A 4 56.10 25.43 -7.43
N LEU A 5 55.87 26.67 -7.83
CA LEU A 5 54.64 27.39 -7.51
C LEU A 5 53.44 26.82 -8.24
N THR A 6 53.57 26.44 -9.52
CA THR A 6 52.51 25.73 -10.27
C THR A 6 52.23 24.34 -9.73
N MET A 7 53.24 23.59 -9.32
CA MET A 7 53.06 22.27 -8.72
C MET A 7 52.35 22.36 -7.35
N LEU A 8 52.70 23.34 -6.53
CA LEU A 8 52.02 23.59 -5.25
C LEU A 8 50.55 24.01 -5.45
N LEU A 9 50.27 24.85 -6.45
CA LEU A 9 48.93 25.32 -6.79
C LEU A 9 48.05 24.15 -7.28
N THR A 10 48.63 23.23 -8.08
CA THR A 10 47.92 22.05 -8.57
C THR A 10 47.57 21.06 -7.42
N VAL A 11 48.51 20.87 -6.48
CA VAL A 11 48.26 20.01 -5.30
C VAL A 11 47.20 20.59 -4.37
N VAL A 12 47.20 21.90 -4.17
CA VAL A 12 46.18 22.57 -3.36
C VAL A 12 44.80 22.53 -4.04
N CYS A 13 44.72 22.70 -5.37
CA CYS A 13 43.45 22.57 -6.10
C CYS A 13 42.91 21.14 -6.08
N THR A 14 43.77 20.09 -6.14
CA THR A 14 43.30 18.71 -6.05
C THR A 14 42.86 18.31 -4.66
N LEU A 15 43.44 18.86 -3.59
CA LEU A 15 43.01 18.63 -2.22
C LEU A 15 41.63 19.24 -1.90
N VAL A 16 41.27 20.37 -2.52
CA VAL A 16 39.98 21.05 -2.33
C VAL A 16 38.83 20.33 -3.04
N LEU A 17 39.11 19.49 -4.07
CA LEU A 17 38.11 18.75 -4.83
C LEU A 17 37.71 17.40 -4.20
N VAL A 18 38.37 16.98 -3.12
CA VAL A 18 38.08 15.72 -2.40
C VAL A 18 37.50 16.02 -1.02
N THR A 19 36.65 17.02 -0.93
CA THR A 19 35.75 17.11 0.24
C THR A 19 34.69 16.03 0.08
N PRO A 20 34.60 15.05 0.99
CA PRO A 20 33.45 14.15 0.97
C PRO A 20 32.21 15.04 1.07
N ALA A 21 31.27 14.87 0.14
CA ALA A 21 29.97 15.48 0.30
C ALA A 21 29.43 14.97 1.64
N VAL A 22 29.47 15.81 2.66
CA VAL A 22 28.77 15.56 3.93
C VAL A 22 27.31 15.55 3.54
N GLN A 23 26.79 14.36 3.32
CA GLN A 23 25.38 14.17 3.13
C GLN A 23 24.75 14.56 4.47
N ALA A 24 24.08 15.70 4.51
CA ALA A 24 23.37 16.13 5.71
C ALA A 24 22.43 14.99 6.11
N GLU A 25 22.65 14.41 7.26
CA GLU A 25 21.75 13.41 7.81
C GLU A 25 20.38 14.09 8.01
N ALA A 26 19.33 13.47 7.48
CA ALA A 26 17.99 14.04 7.63
C ALA A 26 17.64 14.06 9.11
N ASP A 27 17.27 15.21 9.64
CA ASP A 27 16.82 15.40 11.01
C ASP A 27 15.37 15.88 10.99
N PHE A 28 14.50 15.17 11.69
CA PHE A 28 13.06 15.46 11.80
C PHE A 28 12.70 15.95 13.20
N SER A 29 13.67 16.50 13.97
CA SER A 29 13.43 17.08 15.29
C SER A 29 12.34 18.16 15.21
N ASP A 30 11.39 18.11 16.15
CA ASP A 30 10.24 19.02 16.23
C ASP A 30 9.26 18.98 15.04
N GLU A 31 9.46 18.01 14.13
CA GLU A 31 8.58 17.85 12.96
C GLU A 31 7.47 16.82 13.19
N GLN A 32 6.40 16.93 12.39
CA GLN A 32 5.34 15.95 12.32
C GLN A 32 5.26 15.34 10.93
N ILE A 33 5.41 14.02 10.86
CA ILE A 33 5.15 13.26 9.64
C ILE A 33 3.67 12.89 9.60
N THR A 34 2.98 13.30 8.55
CA THR A 34 1.58 12.92 8.31
C THR A 34 1.51 11.70 7.40
N TRP A 35 0.94 10.61 7.89
CA TRP A 35 0.76 9.38 7.12
C TRP A 35 -0.68 9.27 6.62
N ILE A 36 -0.89 9.58 5.33
CA ILE A 36 -2.21 9.53 4.69
C ILE A 36 -2.56 8.09 4.33
N ILE A 37 -3.69 7.58 4.85
CA ILE A 37 -4.22 6.26 4.58
C ILE A 37 -5.54 6.39 3.83
N PRO A 38 -5.64 5.94 2.55
CA PRO A 38 -6.84 6.11 1.73
C PRO A 38 -7.96 5.10 2.06
N PHE A 39 -7.96 4.58 3.28
CA PHE A 39 -8.91 3.58 3.76
C PHE A 39 -9.53 3.98 5.09
N ARG A 40 -10.61 3.27 5.48
CA ARG A 40 -11.34 3.55 6.71
C ARG A 40 -10.52 3.16 7.94
N VAL A 41 -10.81 3.85 9.03
CA VAL A 41 -10.32 3.47 10.36
C VAL A 41 -10.73 2.02 10.68
N GLY A 42 -9.82 1.26 11.29
CA GLY A 42 -10.02 -0.15 11.63
C GLY A 42 -9.88 -1.12 10.45
N GLY A 43 -9.66 -0.65 9.22
CA GLY A 43 -9.29 -1.50 8.09
C GLY A 43 -7.83 -1.96 8.16
N GLY A 44 -7.49 -3.03 7.42
CA GLY A 44 -6.13 -3.61 7.45
C GLY A 44 -5.00 -2.59 7.28
N SER A 45 -5.10 -1.69 6.29
CA SER A 45 -4.08 -0.65 6.06
C SER A 45 -4.00 0.36 7.22
N ASP A 46 -5.11 0.67 7.89
CA ASP A 46 -5.11 1.56 9.06
C ASP A 46 -4.44 0.89 10.25
N VAL A 47 -4.81 -0.36 10.55
CA VAL A 47 -4.21 -1.15 11.64
C VAL A 47 -2.71 -1.32 11.41
N TRP A 48 -2.32 -1.68 10.20
CA TRP A 48 -0.92 -1.82 9.80
C TRP A 48 -0.13 -0.51 10.00
N SER A 49 -0.66 0.62 9.52
CA SER A 49 0.02 1.90 9.66
C SER A 49 0.16 2.33 11.12
N ARG A 50 -0.87 2.12 11.94
CA ARG A 50 -0.82 2.44 13.38
C ARG A 50 0.10 1.51 14.16
N LEU A 51 0.31 0.28 13.68
CA LEU A 51 1.31 -0.63 14.24
C LEU A 51 2.73 -0.10 13.98
N TYR A 52 3.01 0.39 12.77
CA TYR A 52 4.36 0.84 12.40
C TYR A 52 4.67 2.29 12.77
N ALA A 53 3.68 3.18 12.89
CA ALA A 53 3.91 4.58 13.21
C ALA A 53 4.79 4.82 14.46
N PRO A 54 4.61 4.10 15.59
CA PRO A 54 5.49 4.24 16.75
C PRO A 54 6.94 3.82 16.48
N PHE A 55 7.16 2.87 15.57
CA PHE A 55 8.52 2.47 15.19
C PHE A 55 9.20 3.55 14.35
N PHE A 56 8.48 4.14 13.39
CA PHE A 56 9.01 5.29 12.65
C PHE A 56 9.34 6.44 13.60
N GLN A 57 8.43 6.78 14.52
CA GLN A 57 8.69 7.80 15.52
C GLN A 57 9.94 7.49 16.35
N LYS A 58 10.14 6.23 16.74
CA LYS A 58 11.28 5.82 17.60
C LYS A 58 12.62 5.81 16.86
N TYR A 59 12.62 5.43 15.57
CA TYR A 59 13.85 5.12 14.85
C TYR A 59 14.25 6.14 13.78
N LEU A 60 13.38 7.07 13.45
CA LEU A 60 13.77 8.19 12.57
C LEU A 60 14.60 9.21 13.37
N PRO A 61 15.61 9.82 12.73
CA PRO A 61 16.39 10.89 13.35
C PRO A 61 15.48 12.04 13.82
N GLY A 62 15.70 12.54 15.02
CA GLY A 62 14.87 13.59 15.62
C GLY A 62 13.58 13.10 16.29
N ASN A 63 13.25 11.81 16.21
CA ASN A 63 12.05 11.22 16.82
C ASN A 63 10.74 11.98 16.51
N PRO A 64 10.40 12.23 15.22
CA PRO A 64 9.26 13.04 14.86
C PRO A 64 7.93 12.42 15.31
N VAL A 65 6.91 13.23 15.46
CA VAL A 65 5.55 12.72 15.66
C VAL A 65 5.05 12.11 14.34
N VAL A 66 4.58 10.87 14.35
CA VAL A 66 4.00 10.21 13.18
C VAL A 66 2.48 10.11 13.33
N ALA A 67 1.74 10.97 12.64
CA ALA A 67 0.29 11.06 12.71
C ALA A 67 -0.38 10.34 11.54
N VAL A 68 -1.17 9.29 11.83
CA VAL A 68 -1.95 8.55 10.82
C VAL A 68 -3.28 9.28 10.57
N LYS A 69 -3.53 9.65 9.30
CA LYS A 69 -4.74 10.33 8.84
C LYS A 69 -5.48 9.50 7.80
N ASN A 70 -6.67 9.05 8.13
CA ASN A 70 -7.52 8.30 7.20
C ASN A 70 -8.26 9.24 6.23
N MET A 71 -8.29 8.86 4.95
CA MET A 71 -8.98 9.60 3.89
C MET A 71 -9.66 8.62 2.92
N PRO A 72 -10.71 7.92 3.36
CA PRO A 72 -11.39 6.92 2.56
C PRO A 72 -12.25 7.55 1.46
N GLY A 73 -12.57 6.77 0.44
CA GLY A 73 -13.52 7.14 -0.62
C GLY A 73 -13.11 6.66 -1.99
N GLY A 74 -14.10 6.36 -2.85
CA GLY A 74 -13.91 5.97 -4.25
C GLY A 74 -12.99 4.75 -4.44
N GLY A 75 -13.01 3.78 -3.53
CA GLY A 75 -12.09 2.64 -3.59
C GLY A 75 -10.62 3.04 -3.37
N SER A 76 -10.35 4.02 -2.51
CA SER A 76 -9.05 4.66 -2.22
C SER A 76 -8.64 5.81 -3.16
N ILE A 77 -9.34 6.03 -4.26
CA ILE A 77 -9.00 7.09 -5.23
C ILE A 77 -9.04 8.48 -4.58
N THR A 78 -10.01 8.72 -3.68
CA THR A 78 -10.14 10.02 -3.00
C THR A 78 -8.89 10.38 -2.20
N GLY A 79 -8.38 9.48 -1.38
CA GLY A 79 -7.17 9.71 -0.59
C GLY A 79 -5.91 9.81 -1.44
N GLY A 80 -5.80 9.00 -2.50
CA GLY A 80 -4.69 9.08 -3.45
C GLY A 80 -4.65 10.42 -4.19
N ASN A 81 -5.79 10.87 -4.70
CA ASN A 81 -5.91 12.18 -5.36
C ASN A 81 -5.62 13.33 -4.39
N TYR A 82 -6.09 13.24 -3.14
CA TYR A 82 -5.80 14.25 -2.14
C TYR A 82 -4.31 14.32 -1.86
N PHE A 83 -3.64 13.18 -1.68
CA PHE A 83 -2.20 13.15 -1.47
C PHE A 83 -1.47 13.84 -2.64
N GLU A 84 -1.72 13.41 -3.87
CA GLU A 84 -1.05 13.93 -5.06
C GLU A 84 -1.29 15.44 -5.27
N GLN A 85 -2.54 15.88 -5.16
CA GLN A 85 -2.93 17.23 -5.56
C GLN A 85 -2.84 18.28 -4.46
N ARG A 86 -2.85 17.86 -3.20
CA ARG A 86 -3.03 18.80 -2.07
C ARG A 86 -1.89 18.81 -1.06
N VAL A 87 -1.27 17.66 -0.81
CA VAL A 87 -0.36 17.54 0.34
C VAL A 87 1.02 16.99 -0.02
N ARG A 88 1.19 16.37 -1.20
CA ARG A 88 2.50 15.87 -1.63
C ARG A 88 3.50 17.02 -1.75
N LYS A 89 4.58 16.91 -1.01
CA LYS A 89 5.76 17.77 -1.08
C LYS A 89 6.99 16.86 -1.02
N ASP A 90 8.10 17.36 -1.49
CA ASP A 90 9.37 16.62 -1.45
C ASP A 90 10.19 16.97 -0.19
N ASP A 91 9.48 17.23 0.92
CA ASP A 91 10.06 17.57 2.23
C ASP A 91 10.18 16.37 3.19
N GLY A 92 9.70 15.19 2.80
CA GLY A 92 9.71 13.99 3.63
C GLY A 92 8.66 13.98 4.75
N LEU A 93 7.86 15.03 4.91
CA LEU A 93 6.91 15.17 6.03
C LEU A 93 5.52 14.60 5.73
N THR A 94 5.28 14.15 4.51
CA THR A 94 4.01 13.50 4.15
C THR A 94 4.25 12.17 3.45
N VAL A 95 3.71 11.09 4.04
CA VAL A 95 3.81 9.73 3.54
C VAL A 95 2.44 9.23 3.10
N PHE A 96 2.38 8.47 2.02
CA PHE A 96 1.15 7.86 1.51
C PHE A 96 1.16 6.35 1.71
N GLY A 97 0.21 5.84 2.47
CA GLY A 97 0.00 4.40 2.65
C GLY A 97 -0.93 3.86 1.57
N SER A 98 -0.41 2.96 0.76
CA SER A 98 -1.10 2.39 -0.39
C SER A 98 -1.28 0.87 -0.23
N SER A 99 -2.18 0.30 -1.01
CA SER A 99 -2.34 -1.15 -1.21
C SER A 99 -2.70 -1.43 -2.67
N GLY A 100 -2.82 -2.71 -3.05
CA GLY A 100 -3.29 -3.09 -4.38
C GLY A 100 -4.61 -2.42 -4.78
N SER A 101 -5.52 -2.17 -3.82
CA SER A 101 -6.77 -1.44 -4.12
C SER A 101 -6.54 -0.02 -4.64
N THR A 102 -5.41 0.61 -4.30
CA THR A 102 -5.04 1.93 -4.83
C THR A 102 -4.28 1.83 -6.14
N SER A 103 -3.47 0.78 -6.30
CA SER A 103 -2.63 0.58 -7.49
C SER A 103 -3.45 0.15 -8.70
N PHE A 104 -4.42 -0.75 -8.54
CA PHE A 104 -5.20 -1.27 -9.69
C PHE A 104 -5.98 -0.20 -10.44
N PRO A 105 -6.71 0.74 -9.83
CA PRO A 105 -7.36 1.82 -10.57
C PRO A 105 -6.38 2.65 -11.42
N TYR A 106 -5.17 2.88 -10.91
CA TYR A 106 -4.10 3.56 -11.66
C TYR A 106 -3.65 2.72 -12.87
N LEU A 107 -3.28 1.46 -12.64
CA LEU A 107 -2.78 0.56 -13.68
C LEU A 107 -3.83 0.27 -14.77
N LEU A 108 -5.11 0.25 -14.40
CA LEU A 108 -6.23 0.03 -15.32
C LEU A 108 -6.70 1.32 -16.03
N GLY A 109 -6.01 2.45 -15.84
CA GLY A 109 -6.31 3.70 -16.53
C GLY A 109 -7.65 4.34 -16.11
N ASN A 110 -8.08 4.17 -14.86
CA ASN A 110 -9.33 4.77 -14.39
C ASN A 110 -9.25 6.31 -14.45
N SER A 111 -10.16 6.93 -15.22
CA SER A 111 -10.17 8.38 -15.47
C SER A 111 -10.32 9.27 -14.23
N LYS A 112 -10.80 8.71 -13.11
CA LYS A 112 -10.92 9.42 -11.83
C LYS A 112 -9.60 9.49 -11.05
N VAL A 113 -8.60 8.70 -11.44
CA VAL A 113 -7.27 8.71 -10.81
C VAL A 113 -6.50 9.94 -11.27
N LYS A 114 -5.92 10.67 -10.32
CA LYS A 114 -5.09 11.86 -10.55
C LYS A 114 -3.69 11.73 -9.93
N TYR A 115 -3.39 10.62 -9.28
CA TYR A 115 -2.07 10.29 -8.75
C TYR A 115 -1.27 9.45 -9.75
N ASP A 116 0.05 9.55 -9.65
CA ASP A 116 0.99 8.87 -10.54
C ASP A 116 2.08 8.17 -9.72
N PHE A 117 1.95 6.85 -9.58
CA PHE A 117 2.91 6.05 -8.81
C PHE A 117 4.33 6.07 -9.37
N SER A 118 4.51 6.40 -10.66
CA SER A 118 5.86 6.51 -11.24
C SER A 118 6.68 7.65 -10.63
N LYS A 119 6.02 8.59 -9.95
CA LYS A 119 6.63 9.75 -9.29
C LYS A 119 6.83 9.57 -7.78
N TYR A 120 6.51 8.39 -7.25
CA TYR A 120 6.59 8.14 -5.82
C TYR A 120 7.87 7.40 -5.46
N HIS A 121 8.47 7.80 -4.36
CA HIS A 121 9.57 7.07 -3.74
C HIS A 121 9.02 6.08 -2.73
N ILE A 122 9.34 4.80 -2.91
CA ILE A 122 8.93 3.75 -1.97
C ILE A 122 9.91 3.78 -0.79
N VAL A 123 9.43 4.21 0.37
CA VAL A 123 10.23 4.27 1.60
C VAL A 123 10.09 3.03 2.46
N PHE A 124 8.97 2.31 2.33
CA PHE A 124 8.70 1.08 3.07
C PHE A 124 7.67 0.22 2.34
N ALA A 125 7.90 -1.06 2.28
CA ALA A 125 6.96 -2.03 1.73
C ALA A 125 6.96 -3.31 2.57
N SER A 126 5.77 -3.86 2.81
CA SER A 126 5.60 -5.17 3.44
C SER A 126 4.98 -6.13 2.43
N PRO A 127 5.56 -7.30 2.21
CA PRO A 127 4.91 -8.30 1.37
C PRO A 127 3.64 -8.79 2.06
N THR A 128 2.59 -9.02 1.27
CA THR A 128 1.35 -9.61 1.76
C THR A 128 1.01 -10.81 0.87
N GLY A 129 0.61 -11.91 1.51
CA GLY A 129 -0.01 -13.03 0.83
C GLY A 129 -1.52 -12.90 0.82
N GLY A 130 -2.19 -13.66 -0.04
CA GLY A 130 -3.64 -13.77 -0.04
C GLY A 130 -4.09 -15.20 0.15
N VAL A 131 -5.14 -15.41 0.94
CA VAL A 131 -5.73 -16.71 1.19
C VAL A 131 -7.22 -16.67 0.88
N ALA A 132 -7.66 -17.57 0.01
CA ALA A 132 -9.09 -17.86 -0.16
C ALA A 132 -9.49 -19.01 0.79
N TYR A 133 -10.61 -18.87 1.46
CA TYR A 133 -11.16 -19.90 2.33
C TYR A 133 -12.67 -20.04 2.10
N ILE A 134 -13.15 -21.24 2.32
CA ILE A 134 -14.47 -21.69 1.97
C ILE A 134 -15.20 -22.15 3.21
N ASN A 135 -16.52 -21.98 3.22
CA ASN A 135 -17.35 -22.44 4.32
C ASN A 135 -17.21 -23.99 4.48
N PRO A 136 -16.79 -24.47 5.66
CA PRO A 136 -16.57 -25.90 5.90
C PRO A 136 -17.81 -26.78 5.64
N LYS A 137 -19.01 -26.20 5.70
CA LYS A 137 -20.27 -26.90 5.43
C LYS A 137 -20.39 -27.40 3.98
N LEU A 138 -19.54 -26.90 3.07
CA LEU A 138 -19.50 -27.36 1.68
C LEU A 138 -18.72 -28.65 1.49
N GLY A 139 -18.11 -29.21 2.55
CA GLY A 139 -17.40 -30.49 2.52
C GLY A 139 -16.09 -30.45 1.71
N VAL A 140 -15.57 -29.30 1.35
CA VAL A 140 -14.29 -29.15 0.67
C VAL A 140 -13.17 -29.34 1.67
N THR A 141 -12.30 -30.32 1.44
CA THR A 141 -11.18 -30.68 2.32
C THR A 141 -9.82 -30.39 1.68
N SER A 142 -9.78 -30.23 0.37
CA SER A 142 -8.57 -29.90 -0.41
C SER A 142 -8.87 -28.96 -1.57
N ALA A 143 -7.84 -28.32 -2.11
CA ALA A 143 -7.98 -27.50 -3.31
C ALA A 143 -8.45 -28.29 -4.54
N ALA A 144 -8.19 -29.60 -4.59
CA ALA A 144 -8.63 -30.44 -5.69
C ALA A 144 -10.16 -30.60 -5.72
N ASP A 145 -10.80 -30.65 -4.55
CA ASP A 145 -12.25 -30.83 -4.41
C ASP A 145 -13.05 -29.65 -4.99
N LEU A 146 -12.39 -28.48 -5.12
CA LEU A 146 -13.02 -27.27 -5.66
C LEU A 146 -13.49 -27.41 -7.09
N LYS A 147 -12.78 -28.20 -7.91
CA LYS A 147 -13.11 -28.37 -9.33
C LYS A 147 -14.39 -29.16 -9.52
N ASP A 148 -14.70 -30.07 -8.56
CA ASP A 148 -15.87 -30.95 -8.61
C ASP A 148 -17.06 -30.37 -7.85
N LEU A 149 -16.87 -29.21 -7.20
CA LEU A 149 -17.94 -28.60 -6.41
C LEU A 149 -19.06 -28.06 -7.32
N LYS A 150 -20.26 -28.60 -7.14
CA LYS A 150 -21.45 -28.21 -7.91
C LYS A 150 -22.15 -26.98 -7.35
N THR A 151 -21.90 -26.65 -6.10
CA THR A 151 -22.48 -25.48 -5.43
C THR A 151 -21.86 -24.19 -5.97
N GLU A 152 -22.69 -23.23 -6.34
CA GLU A 152 -22.23 -21.87 -6.68
C GLU A 152 -21.57 -21.24 -5.45
N LEU A 153 -20.37 -20.71 -5.64
CA LEU A 153 -19.65 -19.99 -4.60
C LEU A 153 -20.02 -18.50 -4.67
N ALA A 154 -20.52 -17.96 -3.57
CA ALA A 154 -20.84 -16.54 -3.43
C ALA A 154 -19.67 -15.81 -2.74
N TYR A 155 -19.16 -14.76 -3.38
CA TYR A 155 -18.01 -13.96 -2.93
C TYR A 155 -18.39 -12.51 -2.72
N ALA A 156 -18.15 -11.98 -1.51
CA ALA A 156 -18.39 -10.56 -1.18
C ALA A 156 -17.25 -9.67 -1.66
N SER A 157 -17.49 -8.85 -2.69
CA SER A 157 -16.47 -8.05 -3.35
C SER A 157 -16.69 -6.54 -3.17
N GLN A 158 -15.59 -5.81 -3.04
CA GLN A 158 -15.56 -4.34 -3.06
C GLN A 158 -15.78 -3.78 -4.47
N GLY A 159 -15.39 -4.53 -5.48
CA GLY A 159 -15.46 -4.15 -6.89
C GLY A 159 -14.33 -4.75 -7.72
N ALA A 160 -14.59 -4.95 -9.01
CA ALA A 160 -13.68 -5.61 -9.93
C ALA A 160 -12.34 -4.88 -10.17
N THR A 161 -12.27 -3.58 -9.85
CA THR A 161 -11.04 -2.77 -10.01
C THR A 161 -10.31 -2.54 -8.69
N SER A 162 -10.75 -3.19 -7.59
CA SER A 162 -10.07 -3.18 -6.30
C SER A 162 -9.05 -4.31 -6.20
N LEU A 163 -8.47 -4.51 -5.02
CA LEU A 163 -7.62 -5.68 -4.74
C LEU A 163 -8.32 -7.01 -5.06
N ASP A 164 -9.66 -7.02 -5.06
CA ASP A 164 -10.47 -8.19 -5.36
C ASP A 164 -10.32 -8.72 -6.79
N ILE A 165 -9.71 -7.94 -7.69
CA ILE A 165 -9.34 -8.44 -9.03
C ILE A 165 -8.45 -9.69 -8.93
N VAL A 166 -7.60 -9.77 -7.90
CA VAL A 166 -6.68 -10.91 -7.72
C VAL A 166 -7.43 -12.22 -7.49
N PRO A 167 -8.30 -12.33 -6.45
CA PRO A 167 -9.07 -13.57 -6.27
C PRO A 167 -10.07 -13.79 -7.40
N LEU A 168 -10.70 -12.77 -7.97
CA LEU A 168 -11.65 -12.92 -9.07
C LEU A 168 -10.99 -13.55 -10.30
N LEU A 169 -9.80 -13.09 -10.69
CA LEU A 169 -9.04 -13.69 -11.78
C LEU A 169 -8.57 -15.11 -11.44
N ALA A 170 -8.14 -15.35 -10.20
CA ALA A 170 -7.73 -16.68 -9.77
C ALA A 170 -8.90 -17.66 -9.82
N PHE A 171 -10.08 -17.27 -9.39
CA PHE A 171 -11.28 -18.12 -9.45
C PHE A 171 -11.67 -18.45 -10.91
N ASP A 172 -11.61 -17.46 -11.79
CA ASP A 172 -11.88 -17.63 -13.22
C ASP A 172 -10.86 -18.58 -13.87
N MET A 173 -9.56 -18.34 -13.63
CA MET A 173 -8.48 -19.19 -14.16
C MET A 173 -8.55 -20.64 -13.66
N LEU A 174 -9.06 -20.86 -12.46
CA LEU A 174 -9.29 -22.20 -11.88
C LEU A 174 -10.60 -22.83 -12.35
N GLY A 175 -11.42 -22.12 -13.12
CA GLY A 175 -12.71 -22.58 -13.59
C GLY A 175 -13.75 -22.78 -12.47
N LEU A 176 -13.63 -22.02 -11.38
CA LEU A 176 -14.55 -22.12 -10.25
C LEU A 176 -15.86 -21.37 -10.56
N ASN A 177 -16.98 -21.98 -10.21
CA ASN A 177 -18.30 -21.34 -10.33
C ASN A 177 -18.51 -20.34 -9.18
N VAL A 178 -17.98 -19.11 -9.34
CA VAL A 178 -18.03 -18.05 -8.32
C VAL A 178 -18.87 -16.87 -8.81
N LYS A 179 -19.89 -16.53 -8.03
CA LYS A 179 -20.69 -15.32 -8.20
C LYS A 179 -20.16 -14.22 -7.29
N ALA A 180 -19.60 -13.16 -7.88
CA ALA A 180 -19.17 -11.98 -7.14
C ALA A 180 -20.35 -11.05 -6.84
N ILE A 181 -20.54 -10.71 -5.56
CA ILE A 181 -21.54 -9.76 -5.08
C ILE A 181 -20.80 -8.46 -4.76
N PHE A 182 -20.97 -7.46 -5.63
CA PHE A 182 -20.25 -6.18 -5.53
C PHE A 182 -20.91 -5.20 -4.54
N GLY A 183 -20.12 -4.26 -4.03
CA GLY A 183 -20.59 -3.14 -3.21
C GLY A 183 -20.23 -3.23 -1.74
N TYR A 184 -19.55 -4.25 -1.30
CA TYR A 184 -19.03 -4.33 0.05
C TYR A 184 -17.96 -3.24 0.31
N LYS A 185 -17.99 -2.64 1.52
CA LYS A 185 -17.19 -1.44 1.84
C LYS A 185 -15.79 -1.78 2.40
N GLY A 186 -15.19 -2.86 1.97
CA GLY A 186 -13.87 -3.31 2.43
C GLY A 186 -13.83 -4.80 2.71
N ARG A 187 -12.63 -5.37 2.84
CA ARG A 187 -12.44 -6.79 3.12
C ARG A 187 -13.09 -7.23 4.44
N GLY A 188 -13.02 -6.36 5.47
CA GLY A 188 -13.70 -6.64 6.75
C GLY A 188 -15.21 -6.84 6.63
N ALA A 189 -15.89 -6.09 5.76
CA ALA A 189 -17.33 -6.29 5.51
C ALA A 189 -17.58 -7.63 4.80
N GLY A 190 -16.72 -8.02 3.86
CA GLY A 190 -16.79 -9.33 3.22
C GLY A 190 -16.61 -10.49 4.20
N ARG A 191 -15.65 -10.36 5.14
CA ARG A 191 -15.45 -11.34 6.20
C ARG A 191 -16.67 -11.49 7.10
N VAL A 192 -17.27 -10.39 7.52
CA VAL A 192 -18.50 -10.43 8.32
C VAL A 192 -19.63 -11.16 7.58
N ALA A 193 -19.83 -10.86 6.30
CA ALA A 193 -20.81 -11.54 5.46
C ALA A 193 -20.53 -13.06 5.37
N PHE A 194 -19.26 -13.46 5.28
CA PHE A 194 -18.86 -14.86 5.29
C PHE A 194 -19.14 -15.53 6.64
N GLU A 195 -18.78 -14.89 7.74
CA GLU A 195 -19.04 -15.38 9.11
C GLU A 195 -20.54 -15.52 9.39
N GLN A 196 -21.36 -14.63 8.84
CA GLN A 196 -22.83 -14.67 8.93
C GLN A 196 -23.48 -15.66 7.97
N GLY A 197 -22.69 -16.21 7.02
CA GLY A 197 -23.19 -17.18 6.05
C GLY A 197 -23.94 -16.55 4.86
N GLU A 198 -23.84 -15.26 4.66
CA GLU A 198 -24.40 -14.56 3.49
C GLU A 198 -23.63 -14.93 2.21
N VAL A 199 -22.33 -15.20 2.35
CA VAL A 199 -21.45 -15.72 1.30
C VAL A 199 -20.70 -16.94 1.80
N ASN A 200 -20.17 -17.77 0.90
CA ASN A 200 -19.58 -19.06 1.25
C ASN A 200 -18.12 -19.24 0.82
N ILE A 201 -17.55 -18.25 0.17
CA ILE A 201 -16.11 -18.10 -0.07
C ILE A 201 -15.68 -16.67 0.28
N ASP A 202 -14.52 -16.51 0.91
CA ASP A 202 -13.92 -15.21 1.15
C ASP A 202 -12.43 -15.24 0.83
N TYR A 203 -11.82 -14.06 0.68
CA TYR A 203 -10.42 -13.86 0.42
C TYR A 203 -9.88 -12.78 1.35
N GLN A 204 -8.82 -13.09 2.07
CA GLN A 204 -8.15 -12.12 2.94
C GLN A 204 -6.66 -12.04 2.60
N THR A 205 -6.08 -10.88 2.85
CA THR A 205 -4.64 -10.65 2.82
C THR A 205 -4.11 -10.59 4.24
N SER A 206 -2.92 -11.14 4.44
CA SER A 206 -2.20 -11.08 5.71
C SER A 206 -1.61 -9.69 5.95
#